data_17b370a5fb5072b375b7a2847eaa11f9
#
_entry.id   17b370a5fb5072b375b7a2847eaa11f9
#
_cell.length_a   1.000
_cell.length_b   1.000
_cell.length_c   1.000
_cell.angle_alpha   90.00
_cell.angle_beta   90.00
_cell.angle_gamma   90.00
#
_symmetry.space_group_name_H-M   'P 1'
#
loop_
_entity.id
_entity.type
_entity.pdbx_description
1 polymer ?
#
loop_
_entity_poly.entity_id
_entity_poly.type
_entity_poly.pdbx_seq_one_letter_code
_entity_poly.pdbx_strand_id
1 'polypeptide(L)'
;MNMLAVRALLAALLVGTGLSGCALLPPFEGCGGTEAAVAELDQLPALELRPKGAVSIGGEPWAGAHCVDDTGDAWLTATRFYAYGGTRKEVLEYYGREAAAAGWRPAHDLDTAFGGGFAVFCFESADRPSITLDFTSPEQLREFYGRQPHPASLLGVDARTWFSWSTEATTDGSPISC
;
A
#
# COMPACT_ATOMS: atom_id res chain seq x y z
N MET A 1 -23.58 61.62 -22.83
CA MET A 1 -23.10 60.46 -22.06
C MET A 1 -22.05 60.97 -21.09
N ASN A 2 -22.37 60.95 -19.77
CA ASN A 2 -21.54 61.54 -18.76
C ASN A 2 -20.28 60.71 -18.47
N MET A 3 -19.12 61.34 -18.57
CA MET A 3 -17.82 60.69 -18.31
C MET A 3 -17.72 60.00 -16.91
N LEU A 4 -18.58 60.41 -15.95
CA LEU A 4 -18.69 59.81 -14.64
C LEU A 4 -19.31 58.38 -14.69
N ALA A 5 -20.26 58.13 -15.57
CA ALA A 5 -20.92 56.81 -15.71
C ALA A 5 -19.99 55.76 -16.31
N VAL A 6 -19.11 56.18 -17.22
CA VAL A 6 -18.08 55.29 -17.84
C VAL A 6 -16.99 54.87 -16.85
N ARG A 7 -16.62 55.76 -15.91
CA ARG A 7 -15.63 55.43 -14.87
C ARG A 7 -16.16 54.51 -13.82
N ALA A 8 -17.45 54.59 -13.48
CA ALA A 8 -18.09 53.69 -12.52
C ALA A 8 -18.24 52.26 -13.08
N LEU A 9 -18.50 52.11 -14.37
CA LEU A 9 -18.59 50.80 -15.04
C LEU A 9 -17.23 50.09 -15.15
N LEU A 10 -16.14 50.83 -15.39
CA LEU A 10 -14.79 50.27 -15.44
C LEU A 10 -14.28 49.82 -14.05
N ALA A 11 -14.67 50.52 -12.98
CA ALA A 11 -14.28 50.12 -11.62
C ALA A 11 -15.03 48.86 -11.16
N ALA A 12 -16.27 48.63 -11.58
CA ALA A 12 -17.07 47.47 -11.23
C ALA A 12 -16.56 46.18 -11.96
N LEU A 13 -15.97 46.32 -13.13
CA LEU A 13 -15.41 45.19 -13.89
C LEU A 13 -14.08 44.67 -13.33
N LEU A 14 -13.31 45.47 -12.63
CA LEU A 14 -12.02 45.07 -12.06
C LEU A 14 -12.13 44.41 -10.67
N VAL A 15 -13.24 44.55 -9.95
CA VAL A 15 -13.47 43.90 -8.67
C VAL A 15 -14.01 42.47 -8.80
N GLY A 16 -14.60 42.14 -9.97
CA GLY A 16 -15.22 40.80 -10.22
C GLY A 16 -14.25 39.69 -10.60
N THR A 17 -12.99 39.99 -10.93
CA THR A 17 -12.04 38.97 -11.42
C THR A 17 -11.01 38.49 -10.41
N GLY A 18 -11.07 38.98 -9.16
CA GLY A 18 -10.08 38.71 -8.12
C GLY A 18 -10.31 37.50 -7.21
N LEU A 19 -11.47 36.82 -7.32
CA LEU A 19 -11.85 35.76 -6.37
C LEU A 19 -11.96 34.36 -6.97
N SER A 20 -11.61 34.17 -8.25
CA SER A 20 -11.74 32.84 -8.92
C SER A 20 -10.40 32.06 -9.00
N GLY A 21 -9.36 32.52 -8.32
CA GLY A 21 -8.02 31.95 -8.44
C GLY A 21 -7.73 30.70 -7.60
N CYS A 22 -8.59 30.32 -6.64
CA CYS A 22 -8.33 29.20 -5.73
C CYS A 22 -9.14 27.92 -6.02
N ALA A 23 -10.00 27.92 -7.04
CA ALA A 23 -10.88 26.77 -7.30
C ALA A 23 -10.38 25.81 -8.38
N LEU A 24 -9.13 25.96 -8.86
CA LEU A 24 -8.56 25.14 -9.93
C LEU A 24 -7.51 24.13 -9.45
N LEU A 25 -7.20 24.07 -8.17
CA LEU A 25 -6.47 22.93 -7.63
C LEU A 25 -7.51 21.82 -7.38
N PRO A 26 -7.33 20.63 -7.95
CA PRO A 26 -8.16 19.50 -7.53
C PRO A 26 -8.07 19.40 -6.00
N PRO A 27 -9.17 19.08 -5.30
CA PRO A 27 -9.08 18.81 -3.88
C PRO A 27 -8.00 17.74 -3.68
N PHE A 28 -7.06 17.98 -2.76
CA PHE A 28 -6.12 16.94 -2.37
C PHE A 28 -6.94 15.72 -1.96
N GLU A 29 -6.72 14.60 -2.62
CA GLU A 29 -7.36 13.35 -2.29
C GLU A 29 -6.74 12.83 -1.01
N GLY A 30 -7.30 13.24 0.13
CA GLY A 30 -6.95 12.68 1.43
C GLY A 30 -7.70 11.37 1.69
N CYS A 31 -7.54 10.84 2.88
CA CYS A 31 -8.18 9.58 3.30
C CYS A 31 -9.68 9.67 3.59
N GLY A 32 -10.29 10.84 3.46
CA GLY A 32 -11.73 11.01 3.73
C GLY A 32 -12.61 10.23 2.76
N GLY A 33 -13.51 9.36 3.30
CA GLY A 33 -14.47 8.59 2.50
C GLY A 33 -13.90 7.31 1.88
N THR A 34 -12.70 6.88 2.27
CA THR A 34 -12.04 5.67 1.73
C THR A 34 -12.38 4.39 2.50
N GLU A 35 -13.20 4.45 3.55
CA GLU A 35 -13.44 3.34 4.49
C GLU A 35 -13.96 2.08 3.78
N ALA A 36 -14.80 2.24 2.78
CA ALA A 36 -15.34 1.12 2.01
C ALA A 36 -14.25 0.46 1.14
N ALA A 37 -13.41 1.25 0.48
CA ALA A 37 -12.32 0.75 -0.35
C ALA A 37 -11.21 0.10 0.52
N VAL A 38 -10.92 0.66 1.69
CA VAL A 38 -10.03 0.04 2.69
C VAL A 38 -10.56 -1.33 3.11
N ALA A 39 -11.86 -1.44 3.42
CA ALA A 39 -12.47 -2.69 3.82
C ALA A 39 -12.48 -3.74 2.69
N GLU A 40 -12.65 -3.32 1.45
CA GLU A 40 -12.56 -4.19 0.27
C GLU A 40 -11.13 -4.69 0.06
N LEU A 41 -10.14 -3.80 0.18
CA LEU A 41 -8.73 -4.15 0.05
C LEU A 41 -8.30 -5.15 1.14
N ASP A 42 -8.77 -4.96 2.38
CA ASP A 42 -8.46 -5.85 3.52
C ASP A 42 -9.01 -7.27 3.33
N GLN A 43 -10.11 -7.41 2.58
CA GLN A 43 -10.76 -8.69 2.30
C GLN A 43 -10.22 -9.39 1.05
N LEU A 44 -9.18 -8.88 0.42
CA LEU A 44 -8.59 -9.50 -0.77
C LEU A 44 -8.11 -10.93 -0.42
N PRO A 45 -8.69 -11.99 -1.04
CA PRO A 45 -8.40 -13.37 -0.63
C PRO A 45 -6.91 -13.75 -0.73
N ALA A 46 -6.18 -13.11 -1.62
CA ALA A 46 -4.74 -13.34 -1.77
C ALA A 46 -3.92 -12.91 -0.55
N LEU A 47 -4.40 -11.96 0.26
CA LEU A 47 -3.71 -11.53 1.49
C LEU A 47 -3.75 -12.60 2.59
N GLU A 48 -4.66 -13.57 2.48
CA GLU A 48 -4.75 -14.68 3.43
C GLU A 48 -3.80 -15.84 3.09
N LEU A 49 -3.13 -15.77 1.93
CA LEU A 49 -2.13 -16.77 1.54
C LEU A 49 -0.93 -16.71 2.48
N ARG A 50 -0.55 -17.86 3.04
CA ARG A 50 0.65 -17.98 3.87
C ARG A 50 1.21 -19.40 3.88
N PRO A 51 2.53 -19.58 3.93
CA PRO A 51 3.13 -20.90 4.10
C PRO A 51 2.63 -21.57 5.37
N LYS A 52 2.45 -22.89 5.31
CA LYS A 52 2.08 -23.67 6.49
C LYS A 52 3.15 -23.52 7.58
N GLY A 53 2.75 -23.11 8.76
CA GLY A 53 3.66 -22.82 9.88
C GLY A 53 4.18 -21.39 9.92
N ALA A 54 3.84 -20.54 8.96
CA ALA A 54 4.01 -19.10 9.13
C ALA A 54 2.99 -18.58 10.13
N VAL A 55 3.44 -17.78 11.09
CA VAL A 55 2.59 -17.15 12.10
C VAL A 55 2.51 -15.66 11.85
N SER A 56 1.30 -15.11 11.96
CA SER A 56 1.11 -13.66 11.87
C SER A 56 1.72 -12.98 13.09
N ILE A 57 2.46 -11.92 12.83
CA ILE A 57 3.00 -10.99 13.84
C ILE A 57 2.15 -9.73 13.93
N GLY A 58 0.86 -9.90 13.73
CA GLY A 58 -0.09 -8.83 13.60
C GLY A 58 -0.49 -8.14 14.90
N GLY A 59 -1.19 -7.07 14.70
CA GLY A 59 -1.69 -6.10 15.65
C GLY A 59 -1.38 -4.71 15.14
N GLU A 60 -2.30 -3.77 15.28
CA GLU A 60 -2.01 -2.39 14.90
C GLU A 60 -0.75 -1.86 15.59
N PRO A 61 0.07 -1.10 14.89
CA PRO A 61 -0.07 -0.59 13.51
C PRO A 61 0.50 -1.51 12.41
N TRP A 62 0.84 -2.76 12.72
CA TRP A 62 1.67 -3.63 11.91
C TRP A 62 0.96 -4.38 10.80
N ALA A 63 -0.32 -4.65 10.97
CA ALA A 63 -1.09 -5.42 10.01
C ALA A 63 -2.50 -4.85 9.88
N GLY A 64 -3.10 -5.08 8.72
CA GLY A 64 -4.43 -4.60 8.38
C GLY A 64 -4.40 -3.66 7.19
N ALA A 65 -5.58 -3.17 6.84
CA ALA A 65 -5.73 -2.18 5.78
C ALA A 65 -6.01 -0.80 6.37
N HIS A 66 -5.42 0.20 5.75
CA HIS A 66 -5.66 1.60 6.09
C HIS A 66 -5.32 2.50 4.90
N CYS A 67 -5.78 3.72 4.98
CA CYS A 67 -5.35 4.77 4.07
C CYS A 67 -4.12 5.47 4.65
N VAL A 68 -3.14 5.71 3.81
CA VAL A 68 -1.96 6.53 4.10
C VAL A 68 -2.17 7.88 3.45
N ASP A 69 -1.93 8.96 4.19
CA ASP A 69 -1.96 10.33 3.69
C ASP A 69 -0.61 10.96 4.01
N ASP A 70 0.23 11.11 2.99
CA ASP A 70 1.57 11.68 3.13
C ASP A 70 1.74 12.87 2.20
N THR A 71 1.77 14.07 2.79
CA THR A 71 2.11 15.35 2.15
C THR A 71 1.39 15.66 0.83
N GLY A 72 0.16 15.18 0.69
CA GLY A 72 -0.72 15.48 -0.46
C GLY A 72 -0.92 14.33 -1.44
N ASP A 73 -0.26 13.20 -1.21
CA ASP A 73 -0.55 11.94 -1.87
C ASP A 73 -1.22 10.99 -0.88
N ALA A 74 -2.35 10.42 -1.26
CA ALA A 74 -3.05 9.44 -0.43
C ALA A 74 -3.24 8.14 -1.21
N TRP A 75 -3.02 7.02 -0.52
CA TRP A 75 -3.23 5.69 -1.08
C TRP A 75 -3.72 4.71 -0.02
N LEU A 76 -4.31 3.62 -0.45
CA LEU A 76 -4.72 2.52 0.41
C LEU A 76 -3.61 1.48 0.46
N THR A 77 -3.37 0.91 1.63
CA THR A 77 -2.48 -0.22 1.81
C THR A 77 -3.14 -1.29 2.67
N ALA A 78 -2.86 -2.55 2.37
CA ALA A 78 -3.22 -3.68 3.22
C ALA A 78 -2.01 -4.59 3.36
N THR A 79 -1.55 -4.81 4.59
CA THR A 79 -0.31 -5.55 4.87
C THR A 79 -0.56 -6.66 5.88
N ARG A 80 0.10 -7.79 5.67
CA ARG A 80 0.22 -8.92 6.59
C ARG A 80 1.69 -9.18 6.86
N PHE A 81 2.07 -9.25 8.12
CA PHE A 81 3.43 -9.60 8.53
C PHE A 81 3.48 -11.01 9.11
N TYR A 82 4.54 -11.73 8.77
CA TYR A 82 4.72 -13.12 9.16
C TYR A 82 6.14 -13.41 9.65
N ALA A 83 6.20 -14.32 10.63
CA ALA A 83 7.43 -14.99 11.04
C ALA A 83 7.32 -16.47 10.64
N TYR A 84 8.40 -17.03 10.09
CA TYR A 84 8.43 -18.39 9.56
C TYR A 84 9.73 -19.11 9.92
N GLY A 85 9.64 -20.38 10.30
CA GLY A 85 10.79 -21.21 10.67
C GLY A 85 11.61 -21.73 9.48
N GLY A 86 11.08 -21.65 8.28
CA GLY A 86 11.77 -22.04 7.05
C GLY A 86 12.59 -20.91 6.43
N THR A 87 13.05 -21.13 5.21
CA THR A 87 13.93 -20.24 4.45
C THR A 87 13.16 -19.24 3.60
N ARG A 88 13.82 -18.13 3.21
CA ARG A 88 13.30 -17.19 2.22
C ARG A 88 12.92 -17.85 0.91
N LYS A 89 13.72 -18.82 0.45
CA LYS A 89 13.46 -19.57 -0.78
C LYS A 89 12.15 -20.33 -0.70
N GLU A 90 11.89 -21.04 0.40
CA GLU A 90 10.61 -21.75 0.61
C GLU A 90 9.40 -20.81 0.60
N VAL A 91 9.54 -19.61 1.19
CA VAL A 91 8.50 -18.56 1.14
C VAL A 91 8.26 -18.13 -0.31
N LEU A 92 9.33 -17.84 -1.06
CA LEU A 92 9.24 -17.39 -2.45
C LEU A 92 8.60 -18.44 -3.35
N GLU A 93 9.03 -19.72 -3.23
CA GLU A 93 8.45 -20.84 -3.96
C GLU A 93 6.98 -21.06 -3.63
N TYR A 94 6.59 -20.87 -2.37
CA TYR A 94 5.19 -20.93 -1.95
C TYR A 94 4.36 -19.87 -2.67
N TYR A 95 4.75 -18.60 -2.57
CA TYR A 95 3.99 -17.52 -3.21
C TYR A 95 4.04 -17.60 -4.74
N GLY A 96 5.13 -18.04 -5.33
CA GLY A 96 5.22 -18.28 -6.77
C GLY A 96 4.16 -19.26 -7.28
N ARG A 97 3.82 -20.29 -6.50
CA ARG A 97 2.74 -21.25 -6.84
C ARG A 97 1.35 -20.74 -6.48
N GLU A 98 1.16 -20.29 -5.24
CA GLU A 98 -0.18 -20.00 -4.70
C GLU A 98 -0.74 -18.69 -5.27
N ALA A 99 0.12 -17.67 -5.45
CA ALA A 99 -0.29 -16.44 -6.11
C ALA A 99 -0.66 -16.69 -7.57
N ALA A 100 0.12 -17.54 -8.27
CA ALA A 100 -0.20 -17.93 -9.65
C ALA A 100 -1.52 -18.69 -9.74
N ALA A 101 -1.81 -19.60 -8.82
CA ALA A 101 -3.09 -20.29 -8.75
C ALA A 101 -4.26 -19.34 -8.46
N ALA A 102 -4.00 -18.24 -7.73
CA ALA A 102 -4.97 -17.21 -7.43
C ALA A 102 -5.06 -16.11 -8.51
N GLY A 103 -4.27 -16.19 -9.60
CA GLY A 103 -4.34 -15.29 -10.76
C GLY A 103 -3.38 -14.12 -10.74
N TRP A 104 -2.38 -14.13 -9.86
CA TRP A 104 -1.25 -13.19 -9.89
C TRP A 104 -0.03 -13.85 -10.49
N ARG A 105 0.76 -13.12 -11.24
CA ARG A 105 2.00 -13.61 -11.87
C ARG A 105 3.18 -12.77 -11.38
N PRO A 106 4.34 -13.39 -11.09
CA PRO A 106 5.51 -12.63 -10.74
C PRO A 106 5.88 -11.68 -11.89
N ALA A 107 6.18 -10.41 -11.55
CA ALA A 107 6.59 -9.39 -12.52
C ALA A 107 7.96 -9.71 -13.15
N HIS A 108 8.78 -10.49 -12.43
CA HIS A 108 10.11 -10.94 -12.87
C HIS A 108 10.30 -12.43 -12.60
N ASP A 109 11.28 -13.04 -13.27
CA ASP A 109 11.70 -14.39 -12.95
C ASP A 109 12.21 -14.48 -11.51
N LEU A 110 11.55 -15.28 -10.68
CA LEU A 110 11.79 -15.34 -9.24
C LEU A 110 13.17 -15.88 -8.89
N ASP A 111 13.68 -16.87 -9.63
CA ASP A 111 15.00 -17.46 -9.37
C ASP A 111 16.11 -16.46 -9.68
N THR A 112 16.00 -15.76 -10.81
CA THR A 112 16.94 -14.70 -11.20
C THR A 112 16.93 -13.54 -10.20
N ALA A 113 15.75 -13.07 -9.81
CA ALA A 113 15.61 -11.98 -8.86
C ALA A 113 16.15 -12.37 -7.48
N PHE A 114 15.85 -13.58 -7.00
CA PHE A 114 16.36 -14.08 -5.73
C PHE A 114 17.88 -14.27 -5.74
N GLY A 115 18.42 -14.84 -6.83
CA GLY A 115 19.87 -14.95 -7.03
C GLY A 115 20.58 -13.60 -7.13
N GLY A 116 19.91 -12.56 -7.60
CA GLY A 116 20.37 -11.17 -7.61
C GLY A 116 20.34 -10.46 -6.26
N GLY A 117 19.84 -11.13 -5.20
CA GLY A 117 19.80 -10.58 -3.85
C GLY A 117 18.63 -9.63 -3.57
N PHE A 118 17.59 -9.65 -4.41
CA PHE A 118 16.38 -8.85 -4.17
C PHE A 118 15.68 -9.29 -2.88
N ALA A 119 15.20 -8.31 -2.12
CA ALA A 119 14.39 -8.54 -0.92
C ALA A 119 12.89 -8.41 -1.22
N VAL A 120 12.53 -7.70 -2.30
CA VAL A 120 11.16 -7.36 -2.68
C VAL A 120 10.81 -8.04 -4.00
N PHE A 121 9.65 -8.69 -4.03
CA PHE A 121 9.13 -9.42 -5.19
C PHE A 121 7.69 -8.99 -5.44
N CYS A 122 7.41 -8.60 -6.66
CA CYS A 122 6.09 -8.16 -7.09
C CYS A 122 5.35 -9.25 -7.87
N PHE A 123 4.03 -9.32 -7.64
CA PHE A 123 3.10 -10.20 -8.34
C PHE A 123 1.96 -9.35 -8.91
N GLU A 124 1.78 -9.39 -10.21
CA GLU A 124 0.81 -8.59 -10.95
C GLU A 124 -0.43 -9.40 -11.32
N SER A 125 -1.57 -8.75 -11.36
CA SER A 125 -2.83 -9.25 -11.90
C SER A 125 -3.35 -8.30 -12.97
N ALA A 126 -4.18 -8.78 -13.88
CA ALA A 126 -4.73 -7.97 -14.95
C ALA A 126 -5.83 -7.00 -14.48
N ASP A 127 -6.50 -7.33 -13.40
CA ASP A 127 -7.75 -6.69 -12.95
C ASP A 127 -7.80 -6.41 -11.44
N ARG A 128 -6.72 -6.68 -10.72
CA ARG A 128 -6.63 -6.48 -9.26
C ARG A 128 -5.32 -5.81 -8.90
N PRO A 129 -5.24 -5.17 -7.73
CA PRO A 129 -4.01 -4.56 -7.26
C PRO A 129 -2.84 -5.57 -7.23
N SER A 130 -1.64 -5.11 -7.55
CA SER A 130 -0.42 -5.91 -7.41
C SER A 130 -0.18 -6.28 -5.96
N ILE A 131 0.48 -7.40 -5.74
CA ILE A 131 0.86 -7.85 -4.40
C ILE A 131 2.37 -7.91 -4.30
N THR A 132 2.88 -7.44 -3.18
CA THR A 132 4.31 -7.39 -2.91
C THR A 132 4.67 -8.33 -1.77
N LEU A 133 5.65 -9.19 -2.00
CA LEU A 133 6.36 -9.95 -0.99
C LEU A 133 7.65 -9.23 -0.65
N ASP A 134 7.80 -8.80 0.60
CA ASP A 134 9.01 -8.14 1.07
C ASP A 134 9.64 -8.92 2.24
N PHE A 135 10.92 -9.28 2.11
CA PHE A 135 11.69 -9.91 3.17
C PHE A 135 12.31 -8.85 4.07
N THR A 136 11.96 -8.90 5.32
CA THR A 136 12.35 -7.94 6.34
C THR A 136 13.10 -8.60 7.50
N SER A 137 13.44 -7.82 8.51
CA SER A 137 13.99 -8.31 9.78
C SER A 137 13.27 -7.67 10.97
N PRO A 138 13.37 -8.27 12.17
CA PRO A 138 12.82 -7.65 13.38
C PRO A 138 13.39 -6.26 13.65
N GLU A 139 14.65 -6.01 13.29
CA GLU A 139 15.32 -4.73 13.43
C GLU A 139 14.73 -3.69 12.49
N GLN A 140 14.53 -4.04 11.22
CA GLN A 140 13.89 -3.16 10.23
C GLN A 140 12.45 -2.84 10.65
N LEU A 141 11.68 -3.84 11.08
CA LEU A 141 10.33 -3.62 11.58
C LEU A 141 10.32 -2.64 12.77
N ARG A 142 11.25 -2.77 13.70
CA ARG A 142 11.37 -1.82 14.82
C ARG A 142 11.72 -0.42 14.35
N GLU A 143 12.62 -0.28 13.38
CA GLU A 143 13.05 1.01 12.83
C GLU A 143 11.89 1.73 12.16
N PHE A 144 11.15 1.04 11.29
CA PHE A 144 10.04 1.64 10.54
C PHE A 144 8.83 1.98 11.40
N TYR A 145 8.51 1.16 12.40
CA TYR A 145 7.28 1.31 13.15
C TYR A 145 7.49 1.73 14.62
N GLY A 146 8.73 1.95 15.04
CA GLY A 146 9.05 2.42 16.39
C GLY A 146 8.73 1.44 17.52
N ARG A 147 8.36 0.19 17.19
CA ARG A 147 8.02 -0.85 18.16
C ARG A 147 8.70 -2.15 17.80
N GLN A 148 9.02 -2.97 18.79
CA GLN A 148 9.46 -4.34 18.53
C GLN A 148 8.27 -5.23 18.22
N PRO A 149 8.31 -6.01 17.13
CA PRO A 149 7.35 -7.08 16.95
C PRO A 149 7.47 -8.06 18.13
N HIS A 150 6.38 -8.73 18.45
CA HIS A 150 6.45 -9.78 19.47
C HIS A 150 7.53 -10.78 19.10
N PRO A 151 8.41 -11.17 20.05
CA PRO A 151 9.42 -12.17 19.76
C PRO A 151 8.78 -13.42 19.16
N ALA A 152 9.36 -13.94 18.08
CA ALA A 152 8.84 -15.15 17.42
C ALA A 152 8.72 -16.33 18.40
N SER A 153 9.55 -16.37 19.44
CA SER A 153 9.47 -17.34 20.53
C SER A 153 8.15 -17.30 21.28
N LEU A 154 7.52 -16.13 21.45
CA LEU A 154 6.19 -16.01 22.05
C LEU A 154 5.07 -16.50 21.11
N LEU A 155 5.36 -16.59 19.82
CA LEU A 155 4.47 -17.12 18.80
C LEU A 155 4.66 -18.63 18.58
N GLY A 156 5.58 -19.27 19.34
CA GLY A 156 5.87 -20.70 19.22
C GLY A 156 6.66 -21.10 17.97
N VAL A 157 7.34 -20.13 17.32
CA VAL A 157 8.12 -20.34 16.11
C VAL A 157 9.57 -19.94 16.32
N ASP A 158 10.50 -20.83 15.93
CA ASP A 158 11.92 -20.49 15.75
C ASP A 158 12.08 -19.82 14.38
N ALA A 159 11.79 -18.51 14.33
CA ALA A 159 11.70 -17.80 13.08
C ALA A 159 13.09 -17.50 12.50
N ARG A 160 13.31 -17.97 11.28
CA ARG A 160 14.49 -17.67 10.45
C ARG A 160 14.20 -16.66 9.37
N THR A 161 12.92 -16.53 8.98
CA THR A 161 12.47 -15.66 7.92
C THR A 161 11.33 -14.79 8.41
N TRP A 162 11.44 -13.51 8.13
CA TRP A 162 10.43 -12.49 8.40
C TRP A 162 10.07 -11.85 7.07
N PHE A 163 8.79 -11.67 6.83
CA PHE A 163 8.35 -11.09 5.58
C PHE A 163 6.98 -10.42 5.74
N SER A 164 6.70 -9.48 4.85
CA SER A 164 5.37 -8.93 4.63
C SER A 164 4.79 -9.40 3.30
N TRP A 165 3.48 -9.48 3.26
CA TRP A 165 2.67 -9.73 2.08
C TRP A 165 1.64 -8.62 2.02
N SER A 166 1.75 -7.72 1.05
CA SER A 166 1.01 -6.46 1.02
C SER A 166 0.49 -6.12 -0.36
N THR A 167 -0.51 -5.25 -0.40
CA THR A 167 -1.07 -4.69 -1.63
C THR A 167 -1.37 -3.22 -1.42
N GLU A 168 -1.41 -2.47 -2.52
CA GLU A 168 -1.73 -1.05 -2.53
C GLU A 168 -2.75 -0.73 -3.61
N ALA A 169 -3.57 0.30 -3.36
CA ALA A 169 -4.54 0.82 -4.29
C ALA A 169 -4.63 2.36 -4.16
N THR A 170 -5.14 3.02 -5.17
CA THR A 170 -5.50 4.43 -5.07
C THR A 170 -6.67 4.64 -4.11
N THR A 171 -6.95 5.86 -3.71
CA THR A 171 -8.02 6.19 -2.73
C THR A 171 -9.42 5.81 -3.23
N ASP A 172 -9.62 5.70 -4.53
CA ASP A 172 -10.88 5.21 -5.14
C ASP A 172 -10.93 3.68 -5.29
N GLY A 173 -9.87 2.97 -4.84
CA GLY A 173 -9.74 1.51 -4.93
C GLY A 173 -9.18 1.01 -6.25
N SER A 174 -8.78 1.89 -7.17
CA SER A 174 -8.17 1.46 -8.43
C SER A 174 -6.82 0.76 -8.20
N PRO A 175 -6.51 -0.30 -8.99
CA PRO A 175 -5.27 -1.05 -8.84
C PRO A 175 -4.02 -0.21 -9.03
N ILE A 176 -3.04 -0.37 -8.14
CA ILE A 176 -1.67 0.09 -8.34
C ILE A 176 -0.84 -1.10 -8.81
N SER A 177 -0.11 -0.89 -9.90
CA SER A 177 0.84 -1.89 -10.44
C SER A 177 2.24 -1.66 -9.87
N CYS A 178 3.02 -2.69 -9.76
CA CYS A 178 4.44 -2.56 -9.49
C CYS A 178 5.13 -1.92 -10.70
#